data_81c16223bcedf14668414cd9746fb102
#
_entry.id   81c16223bcedf14668414cd9746fb102
#
_cell.length_a   1.000
_cell.length_b   1.000
_cell.length_c   1.000
_cell.angle_alpha   90.00
_cell.angle_beta   90.00
_cell.angle_gamma   90.00
#
_symmetry.space_group_name_H-M   'P 1'
#
loop_
_entity.id
_entity.type
_entity.pdbx_description
1 polymer ?
#
loop_
_entity_poly.entity_id
_entity_poly.type
_entity_poly.pdbx_seq_one_letter_code
_entity_poly.pdbx_strand_id
1 'polypeptide(L)'
;MCGIVGYIGKHQAAPIILEGLAKLEYRGYDSTGMAVFDGKKINIQKAAGRLQVLENMTRGGETMPGCVGIGHTRWATHGKPTDINAHPHDNQDGTIAVVHNGIIENYQQLKQRLINRGYKFVSDTDTEVLVQLIDYYYKGNPLEAITKVLHRVEGSYALGILFADHPEEIFAVRKDCPLIVGTSSEGSFIASDVPASLKYTREVYYIDNQEVVALKDNEIHFYTVDEEEIQKTPSHVDWDAEAVAKGGYEHFMLKEIYDQPRAVRETFEKHMKDGNVEIEELRMTDEEIRKLSRIHIVACGTAYHAGMTAKYVIES
;
A
#
# COMPACT_ATOMS: atom_id res chain seq x y z
N MET A 1 -6.76 -5.06 5.32
CA MET A 1 -5.83 -4.52 4.27
C MET A 1 -4.63 -3.89 4.97
N CYS A 2 -3.45 -4.04 4.39
CA CYS A 2 -2.21 -3.52 4.98
C CYS A 2 -1.99 -2.02 4.69
N GLY A 3 -1.04 -1.39 5.41
CA GLY A 3 -0.62 -0.01 5.21
C GLY A 3 0.86 0.09 4.82
N ILE A 4 1.17 0.88 3.78
CA ILE A 4 2.52 1.22 3.36
C ILE A 4 2.76 2.71 3.54
N VAL A 5 3.92 3.07 4.06
CA VAL A 5 4.45 4.43 4.10
C VAL A 5 5.92 4.41 3.71
N GLY A 6 6.36 5.35 2.88
CA GLY A 6 7.77 5.58 2.57
C GLY A 6 8.08 7.07 2.60
N TYR A 7 9.32 7.40 2.91
CA TYR A 7 9.81 8.77 2.96
C TYR A 7 11.26 8.84 2.51
N ILE A 8 11.54 9.84 1.70
CA ILE A 8 12.89 10.28 1.34
C ILE A 8 12.94 11.81 1.36
N GLY A 9 13.89 12.39 2.06
CA GLY A 9 13.98 13.85 2.16
C GLY A 9 14.98 14.32 3.20
N LYS A 10 14.71 15.49 3.78
CA LYS A 10 15.64 16.22 4.65
C LYS A 10 15.59 15.79 6.12
N HIS A 11 14.52 15.15 6.54
CA HIS A 11 14.26 14.80 7.94
C HIS A 11 14.53 13.32 8.23
N GLN A 12 14.58 12.96 9.51
CA GLN A 12 14.65 11.56 9.92
C GLN A 12 13.40 10.82 9.45
N ALA A 13 13.61 9.73 8.70
CA ALA A 13 12.52 8.98 8.07
C ALA A 13 11.65 8.23 9.10
N ALA A 14 12.27 7.65 10.13
CA ALA A 14 11.56 6.78 11.07
C ALA A 14 10.39 7.46 11.80
N PRO A 15 10.50 8.67 12.37
CA PRO A 15 9.35 9.36 12.99
C PRO A 15 8.22 9.65 11.99
N ILE A 16 8.57 10.05 10.76
CA ILE A 16 7.59 10.36 9.70
C ILE A 16 6.85 9.09 9.29
N ILE A 17 7.57 7.97 9.13
CA ILE A 17 6.99 6.67 8.80
C ILE A 17 6.04 6.21 9.92
N LEU A 18 6.45 6.29 11.19
CA LEU A 18 5.60 5.93 12.34
C LEU A 18 4.32 6.76 12.37
N GLU A 19 4.42 8.08 12.17
CA GLU A 19 3.26 8.96 12.10
C GLU A 19 2.31 8.59 10.96
N GLY A 20 2.84 8.31 9.77
CA GLY A 20 2.06 7.87 8.62
C GLY A 20 1.40 6.50 8.84
N LEU A 21 2.12 5.53 9.42
CA LEU A 21 1.59 4.21 9.75
C LEU A 21 0.48 4.29 10.82
N ALA A 22 0.56 5.22 11.78
CA ALA A 22 -0.49 5.45 12.75
C ALA A 22 -1.82 5.87 12.09
N LYS A 23 -1.77 6.58 10.96
CA LYS A 23 -2.96 6.93 10.17
C LYS A 23 -3.52 5.76 9.38
N LEU A 24 -2.74 4.68 9.20
CA LEU A 24 -3.10 3.49 8.43
C LEU A 24 -3.35 2.25 9.32
N GLU A 25 -3.22 2.35 10.65
CA GLU A 25 -3.38 1.20 11.56
C GLU A 25 -4.78 0.56 11.45
N TYR A 26 -5.81 1.33 11.07
CA TYR A 26 -7.14 0.79 10.81
C TYR A 26 -7.17 -0.25 9.67
N ARG A 27 -6.16 -0.25 8.79
CA ARG A 27 -6.01 -1.20 7.68
C ARG A 27 -5.35 -2.51 8.09
N GLY A 28 -4.48 -2.50 9.10
CA GLY A 28 -3.77 -3.67 9.58
C GLY A 28 -3.04 -3.37 10.88
N TYR A 29 -3.05 -4.33 11.80
CA TYR A 29 -2.53 -4.15 13.17
C TYR A 29 -2.00 -5.44 13.79
N ASP A 30 -1.74 -6.47 13.00
CA ASP A 30 -1.25 -7.76 13.52
C ASP A 30 0.27 -7.86 13.60
N SER A 31 0.96 -7.12 12.76
CA SER A 31 2.40 -6.92 12.81
C SER A 31 2.80 -5.63 12.09
N THR A 32 3.97 -5.12 12.41
CA THR A 32 4.46 -3.83 11.92
C THR A 32 5.97 -3.84 11.80
N GLY A 33 6.52 -3.00 10.93
CA GLY A 33 7.95 -2.82 10.84
C GLY A 33 8.35 -1.70 9.87
N MET A 34 9.63 -1.36 9.93
CA MET A 34 10.24 -0.37 9.04
C MET A 34 11.66 -0.76 8.67
N ALA A 35 12.09 -0.28 7.52
CA ALA A 35 13.47 -0.29 7.05
C ALA A 35 13.94 1.14 6.83
N VAL A 36 15.11 1.50 7.35
CA VAL A 36 15.72 2.82 7.21
C VAL A 36 17.17 2.67 6.82
N PHE A 37 17.61 3.43 5.82
CA PHE A 37 19.02 3.51 5.43
C PHE A 37 19.74 4.54 6.30
N ASP A 38 20.77 4.09 7.05
CA ASP A 38 21.51 4.90 8.03
C ASP A 38 22.74 5.64 7.45
N GLY A 39 22.92 5.60 6.13
CA GLY A 39 24.09 6.12 5.44
C GLY A 39 25.14 5.05 5.16
N LYS A 40 24.94 3.80 5.64
CA LYS A 40 25.86 2.67 5.42
C LYS A 40 25.13 1.40 5.02
N LYS A 41 24.01 1.10 5.67
CA LYS A 41 23.22 -0.10 5.47
C LYS A 41 21.74 0.16 5.73
N ILE A 42 20.92 -0.76 5.29
CA ILE A 42 19.50 -0.78 5.63
C ILE A 42 19.34 -1.45 7.00
N ASN A 43 18.78 -0.71 7.95
CA ASN A 43 18.42 -1.25 9.27
C ASN A 43 16.93 -1.58 9.27
N ILE A 44 16.59 -2.78 9.73
CA ILE A 44 15.20 -3.25 9.81
C ILE A 44 14.83 -3.49 11.27
N GLN A 45 13.68 -2.95 11.68
CA GLN A 45 13.00 -3.27 12.93
C GLN A 45 11.57 -3.68 12.61
N LYS A 46 11.15 -4.83 13.12
CA LYS A 46 9.81 -5.36 12.90
C LYS A 46 9.34 -6.22 14.07
N ALA A 47 8.05 -6.22 14.34
CA ALA A 47 7.45 -6.93 15.44
C ALA A 47 6.02 -7.39 15.13
N ALA A 48 5.62 -8.51 15.71
CA ALA A 48 4.22 -8.87 15.85
C ALA A 48 3.50 -7.91 16.81
N GLY A 49 2.26 -7.57 16.52
CA GLY A 49 1.43 -6.68 17.32
C GLY A 49 1.21 -5.31 16.68
N ARG A 50 0.60 -4.42 17.43
CA ARG A 50 0.23 -3.08 17.00
C ARG A 50 1.45 -2.18 16.83
N LEU A 51 1.27 -1.06 16.13
CA LEU A 51 2.30 -0.05 15.87
C LEU A 51 3.02 0.42 17.15
N GLN A 52 2.32 0.49 18.27
CA GLN A 52 2.89 0.87 19.57
C GLN A 52 4.10 -0.01 19.96
N VAL A 53 4.13 -1.28 19.57
CA VAL A 53 5.27 -2.18 19.84
C VAL A 53 6.49 -1.67 19.09
N LEU A 54 6.36 -1.34 17.81
CA LEU A 54 7.45 -0.80 16.99
C LEU A 54 7.90 0.58 17.49
N GLU A 55 6.97 1.46 17.87
CA GLU A 55 7.28 2.77 18.48
C GLU A 55 8.14 2.61 19.73
N ASN A 56 7.76 1.70 20.63
CA ASN A 56 8.52 1.44 21.86
C ASN A 56 9.90 0.86 21.55
N MET A 57 10.01 -0.12 20.63
CA MET A 57 11.29 -0.72 20.23
C MET A 57 12.25 0.31 19.63
N THR A 58 11.74 1.23 18.85
CA THR A 58 12.52 2.24 18.16
C THR A 58 12.63 3.57 18.92
N ARG A 59 12.04 3.66 20.12
CA ARG A 59 11.94 4.90 20.91
C ARG A 59 11.37 6.06 20.09
N GLY A 60 10.25 5.81 19.40
CA GLY A 60 9.65 6.80 18.49
C GLY A 60 10.47 7.07 17.23
N GLY A 61 11.34 6.15 16.83
CA GLY A 61 12.21 6.26 15.66
C GLY A 61 13.64 6.73 15.97
N GLU A 62 13.97 7.15 17.19
CA GLU A 62 15.31 7.65 17.56
C GLU A 62 16.44 6.66 17.30
N THR A 63 16.17 5.35 17.45
CA THR A 63 17.17 4.29 17.23
C THR A 63 17.34 3.88 15.77
N MET A 64 16.59 4.50 14.86
CA MET A 64 16.60 4.23 13.43
C MET A 64 17.01 5.49 12.66
N PRO A 65 18.27 5.94 12.75
CA PRO A 65 18.73 7.14 12.07
C PRO A 65 18.74 6.97 10.55
N GLY A 66 18.43 8.03 9.82
CA GLY A 66 18.45 8.07 8.36
C GLY A 66 17.28 8.86 7.79
N CYS A 67 17.45 9.34 6.56
CA CYS A 67 16.49 10.22 5.88
C CYS A 67 15.70 9.49 4.78
N VAL A 68 15.94 8.18 4.60
CA VAL A 68 15.33 7.35 3.59
C VAL A 68 14.81 6.08 4.24
N GLY A 69 13.54 5.76 4.06
CA GLY A 69 12.96 4.57 4.67
C GLY A 69 11.58 4.20 4.15
N ILE A 70 11.18 2.96 4.44
CA ILE A 70 9.87 2.39 4.16
C ILE A 70 9.32 1.70 5.41
N GLY A 71 8.02 1.70 5.59
CA GLY A 71 7.35 1.07 6.71
C GLY A 71 6.03 0.43 6.34
N HIS A 72 5.58 -0.47 7.20
CA HIS A 72 4.43 -1.31 6.94
C HIS A 72 3.63 -1.64 8.20
N THR A 73 2.31 -1.65 8.08
CA THR A 73 1.38 -2.30 9.02
C THR A 73 0.65 -3.43 8.30
N ARG A 74 0.68 -4.62 8.90
CA ARG A 74 0.23 -5.84 8.24
C ARG A 74 -1.14 -6.30 8.74
N TRP A 75 -1.92 -6.83 7.80
CA TRP A 75 -3.03 -7.74 8.02
C TRP A 75 -2.66 -9.07 7.36
N ALA A 76 -2.37 -10.09 8.17
CA ALA A 76 -1.80 -11.33 7.70
C ALA A 76 -2.72 -12.07 6.72
N THR A 77 -2.18 -12.43 5.56
CA THR A 77 -2.81 -13.30 4.55
C THR A 77 -2.03 -14.60 4.40
N HIS A 78 -0.70 -14.52 4.27
CA HIS A 78 0.22 -15.67 4.18
C HIS A 78 1.20 -15.66 5.34
N GLY A 79 1.28 -16.77 6.08
CA GLY A 79 2.07 -16.89 7.31
C GLY A 79 1.42 -16.22 8.52
N LYS A 80 1.65 -16.77 9.70
CA LYS A 80 1.15 -16.25 10.98
C LYS A 80 1.72 -14.86 11.28
N PRO A 81 1.06 -14.02 12.08
CA PRO A 81 1.60 -12.74 12.54
C PRO A 81 2.73 -12.99 13.56
N THR A 82 3.95 -13.06 13.07
CA THR A 82 5.20 -13.22 13.83
C THR A 82 6.20 -12.17 13.38
N ASP A 83 7.23 -11.92 14.17
CA ASP A 83 8.31 -10.98 13.84
C ASP A 83 8.96 -11.33 12.50
N ILE A 84 9.17 -12.63 12.23
CA ILE A 84 9.79 -13.12 10.99
C ILE A 84 8.91 -12.81 9.78
N ASN A 85 7.60 -12.99 9.91
CA ASN A 85 6.63 -12.77 8.84
C ASN A 85 6.16 -11.32 8.70
N ALA A 86 6.55 -10.44 9.63
CA ALA A 86 6.30 -9.00 9.51
C ALA A 86 7.13 -8.39 8.37
N HIS A 87 6.59 -7.35 7.73
CA HIS A 87 7.32 -6.57 6.73
C HIS A 87 8.12 -5.43 7.40
N PRO A 88 9.22 -4.98 6.81
CA PRO A 88 9.83 -5.34 5.52
C PRO A 88 10.48 -6.72 5.51
N HIS A 89 10.63 -7.29 4.30
CA HIS A 89 11.54 -8.40 4.02
C HIS A 89 12.77 -7.90 3.29
N ASP A 90 13.91 -8.50 3.57
CA ASP A 90 15.19 -8.20 2.94
C ASP A 90 15.75 -9.41 2.16
N ASN A 91 16.68 -9.12 1.24
CA ASN A 91 17.46 -10.16 0.58
C ASN A 91 18.51 -10.73 1.55
N GLN A 92 19.19 -11.80 1.15
CA GLN A 92 20.14 -12.51 2.04
C GLN A 92 21.29 -11.64 2.56
N ASP A 93 21.67 -10.62 1.78
CA ASP A 93 22.79 -9.75 2.10
C ASP A 93 22.36 -8.44 2.82
N GLY A 94 21.05 -8.23 3.01
CA GLY A 94 20.49 -7.05 3.66
C GLY A 94 20.67 -5.75 2.85
N THR A 95 20.84 -5.86 1.52
CA THR A 95 21.08 -4.74 0.62
C THR A 95 19.82 -4.25 -0.09
N ILE A 96 18.75 -5.04 -0.08
CA ILE A 96 17.44 -4.71 -0.66
C ILE A 96 16.37 -4.98 0.38
N ALA A 97 15.45 -4.05 0.57
CA ALA A 97 14.29 -4.22 1.45
C ALA A 97 12.98 -3.91 0.72
N VAL A 98 11.94 -4.71 1.00
CA VAL A 98 10.63 -4.60 0.34
C VAL A 98 9.50 -4.64 1.36
N VAL A 99 8.54 -3.72 1.22
CA VAL A 99 7.21 -3.79 1.83
C VAL A 99 6.17 -4.08 0.75
N HIS A 100 5.13 -4.85 1.09
CA HIS A 100 4.15 -5.33 0.12
C HIS A 100 2.74 -5.36 0.71
N ASN A 101 1.79 -4.81 -0.01
CA ASN A 101 0.36 -5.02 0.13
C ASN A 101 -0.13 -5.85 -1.05
N GLY A 102 -0.91 -6.87 -0.81
CA GLY A 102 -1.48 -7.72 -1.85
C GLY A 102 -1.17 -9.20 -1.69
N ILE A 103 -1.22 -9.93 -2.78
CA ILE A 103 -0.96 -11.38 -2.84
C ILE A 103 -0.25 -11.70 -4.15
N ILE A 104 0.87 -12.41 -4.06
CA ILE A 104 1.58 -12.98 -5.21
C ILE A 104 1.10 -14.42 -5.41
N GLU A 105 0.20 -14.61 -6.35
CA GLU A 105 -0.49 -15.89 -6.56
C GLU A 105 0.46 -17.03 -6.96
N ASN A 106 1.46 -16.73 -7.77
CA ASN A 106 2.43 -17.72 -8.25
C ASN A 106 3.70 -17.83 -7.36
N TYR A 107 3.66 -17.30 -6.12
CA TYR A 107 4.83 -17.24 -5.25
C TYR A 107 5.49 -18.61 -4.99
N GLN A 108 4.70 -19.69 -4.88
CA GLN A 108 5.25 -21.02 -4.61
C GLN A 108 6.14 -21.52 -5.75
N GLN A 109 5.74 -21.29 -7.00
CA GLN A 109 6.54 -21.67 -8.18
C GLN A 109 7.83 -20.84 -8.25
N LEU A 110 7.72 -19.53 -7.99
CA LEU A 110 8.89 -18.64 -7.96
C LEU A 110 9.85 -19.01 -6.82
N LYS A 111 9.32 -19.27 -5.62
CA LYS A 111 10.10 -19.75 -4.46
C LYS A 111 10.89 -21.01 -4.79
N GLN A 112 10.23 -22.01 -5.37
CA GLN A 112 10.92 -23.26 -5.72
C GLN A 112 12.04 -23.05 -6.76
N ARG A 113 11.82 -22.17 -7.75
CA ARG A 113 12.85 -21.81 -8.75
C ARG A 113 14.06 -21.11 -8.10
N LEU A 114 13.84 -20.24 -7.12
CA LEU A 114 14.90 -19.54 -6.38
C LEU A 114 15.65 -20.50 -5.45
N ILE A 115 14.96 -21.41 -4.75
CA ILE A 115 15.58 -22.46 -3.93
C ILE A 115 16.53 -23.32 -4.78
N ASN A 116 16.11 -23.72 -5.98
CA ASN A 116 16.94 -24.48 -6.91
C ASN A 116 18.18 -23.72 -7.40
N ARG A 117 18.23 -22.39 -7.18
CA ARG A 117 19.38 -21.52 -7.46
C ARG A 117 20.19 -21.15 -6.21
N GLY A 118 19.87 -21.76 -5.06
CA GLY A 118 20.60 -21.59 -3.81
C GLY A 118 20.05 -20.51 -2.89
N TYR A 119 18.94 -19.86 -3.23
CA TYR A 119 18.28 -18.89 -2.35
C TYR A 119 17.68 -19.59 -1.13
N LYS A 120 17.84 -18.97 0.03
CA LYS A 120 17.26 -19.41 1.30
C LYS A 120 16.07 -18.53 1.66
N PHE A 121 15.08 -19.12 2.28
CA PHE A 121 13.87 -18.44 2.75
C PHE A 121 13.71 -18.67 4.24
N VAL A 122 13.36 -17.64 4.97
CA VAL A 122 13.18 -17.67 6.43
C VAL A 122 11.73 -17.46 6.84
N SER A 123 10.92 -16.82 5.98
CA SER A 123 9.52 -16.54 6.25
C SER A 123 8.56 -17.45 5.48
N ASP A 124 7.30 -17.44 5.95
CA ASP A 124 6.19 -18.12 5.28
C ASP A 124 5.44 -17.20 4.31
N THR A 125 5.93 -15.98 4.09
CA THR A 125 5.24 -14.98 3.29
C THR A 125 5.52 -15.12 1.79
N ASP A 126 4.58 -14.71 0.98
CA ASP A 126 4.77 -14.52 -0.45
C ASP A 126 5.70 -13.34 -0.77
N THR A 127 5.77 -12.36 0.12
CA THR A 127 6.58 -11.14 -0.02
C THR A 127 8.08 -11.42 -0.04
N GLU A 128 8.58 -12.37 0.75
CA GLU A 128 10.01 -12.73 0.71
C GLU A 128 10.45 -13.20 -0.67
N VAL A 129 9.53 -13.81 -1.43
CA VAL A 129 9.82 -14.22 -2.81
C VAL A 129 10.08 -13.00 -3.71
N LEU A 130 9.38 -11.88 -3.49
CA LEU A 130 9.61 -10.65 -4.25
C LEU A 130 11.02 -10.11 -4.06
N VAL A 131 11.47 -9.96 -2.80
CA VAL A 131 12.80 -9.39 -2.55
C VAL A 131 13.91 -10.31 -3.07
N GLN A 132 13.78 -11.62 -2.92
CA GLN A 132 14.75 -12.58 -3.46
C GLN A 132 14.74 -12.62 -4.99
N LEU A 133 13.59 -12.38 -5.62
CA LEU A 133 13.48 -12.32 -7.08
C LEU A 133 14.06 -11.00 -7.63
N ILE A 134 13.87 -9.89 -6.93
CA ILE A 134 14.52 -8.62 -7.25
C ILE A 134 16.04 -8.79 -7.17
N ASP A 135 16.57 -9.36 -6.09
CA ASP A 135 17.99 -9.64 -5.91
C ASP A 135 18.56 -10.51 -7.05
N TYR A 136 17.83 -11.56 -7.44
CA TYR A 136 18.24 -12.43 -8.54
C TYR A 136 18.44 -11.67 -9.86
N TYR A 137 17.57 -10.70 -10.17
CA TYR A 137 17.65 -9.90 -11.39
C TYR A 137 18.53 -8.67 -11.24
N TYR A 138 18.85 -8.24 -10.02
CA TYR A 138 19.61 -7.04 -9.76
C TYR A 138 21.06 -7.16 -10.24
N LYS A 139 21.48 -6.21 -11.06
CA LYS A 139 22.85 -6.10 -11.60
C LYS A 139 23.36 -4.65 -11.57
N GLY A 140 22.94 -3.89 -10.54
CA GLY A 140 23.30 -2.48 -10.38
C GLY A 140 22.30 -1.49 -10.99
N ASN A 141 21.21 -1.96 -11.58
CA ASN A 141 20.11 -1.11 -12.06
C ASN A 141 18.80 -1.53 -11.41
N PRO A 142 18.26 -0.75 -10.44
CA PRO A 142 17.01 -1.04 -9.76
C PRO A 142 15.81 -1.13 -10.69
N LEU A 143 15.65 -0.18 -11.62
CA LEU A 143 14.51 -0.13 -12.53
C LEU A 143 14.44 -1.41 -13.37
N GLU A 144 15.54 -1.81 -14.00
CA GLU A 144 15.63 -3.04 -14.79
C GLU A 144 15.33 -4.31 -13.97
N ALA A 145 15.81 -4.37 -12.72
CA ALA A 145 15.53 -5.50 -11.84
C ALA A 145 14.04 -5.58 -11.48
N ILE A 146 13.43 -4.44 -11.15
CA ILE A 146 12.00 -4.35 -10.80
C ILE A 146 11.15 -4.74 -12.01
N THR A 147 11.37 -4.17 -13.19
CA THR A 147 10.58 -4.45 -14.40
C THR A 147 10.64 -5.93 -14.79
N LYS A 148 11.82 -6.56 -14.70
CA LYS A 148 11.97 -8.02 -14.90
C LYS A 148 11.15 -8.85 -13.92
N VAL A 149 11.02 -8.40 -12.67
CA VAL A 149 10.16 -9.05 -11.66
C VAL A 149 8.70 -8.91 -12.03
N LEU A 150 8.26 -7.70 -12.44
CA LEU A 150 6.87 -7.44 -12.81
C LEU A 150 6.37 -8.33 -13.94
N HIS A 151 7.25 -8.70 -14.89
CA HIS A 151 6.92 -9.65 -15.95
C HIS A 151 6.81 -11.13 -15.48
N ARG A 152 7.13 -11.42 -14.22
CA ARG A 152 7.16 -12.80 -13.67
C ARG A 152 6.14 -13.05 -12.59
N VAL A 153 5.70 -12.00 -11.91
CA VAL A 153 4.75 -12.10 -10.80
C VAL A 153 3.31 -12.02 -11.28
N GLU A 154 2.47 -12.86 -10.72
CA GLU A 154 1.03 -12.89 -10.93
C GLU A 154 0.32 -12.51 -9.64
N GLY A 155 -0.81 -11.80 -9.74
CA GLY A 155 -1.59 -11.34 -8.59
C GLY A 155 -1.65 -9.82 -8.47
N SER A 156 -2.03 -9.37 -7.29
CA SER A 156 -2.18 -7.95 -6.95
C SER A 156 -1.08 -7.51 -5.98
N TYR A 157 -0.53 -6.32 -6.18
CA TYR A 157 0.55 -5.80 -5.32
C TYR A 157 0.61 -4.28 -5.29
N ALA A 158 1.06 -3.76 -4.15
CA ALA A 158 1.66 -2.43 -4.00
C ALA A 158 2.96 -2.60 -3.23
N LEU A 159 4.05 -2.07 -3.76
CA LEU A 159 5.41 -2.27 -3.26
C LEU A 159 6.06 -0.94 -2.91
N GLY A 160 6.84 -0.93 -1.82
CA GLY A 160 7.88 0.05 -1.55
C GLY A 160 9.21 -0.69 -1.45
N ILE A 161 10.25 -0.19 -2.12
CA ILE A 161 11.52 -0.91 -2.29
C ILE A 161 12.68 0.04 -2.02
N LEU A 162 13.66 -0.43 -1.23
CA LEU A 162 14.93 0.24 -0.97
C LEU A 162 16.09 -0.58 -1.50
N PHE A 163 17.10 0.10 -2.04
CA PHE A 163 18.38 -0.46 -2.39
C PHE A 163 19.49 0.28 -1.64
N ALA A 164 20.39 -0.43 -0.98
CA ALA A 164 21.45 0.17 -0.16
C ALA A 164 22.50 0.95 -0.97
N ASP A 165 22.71 0.57 -2.22
CA ASP A 165 23.62 1.21 -3.17
C ASP A 165 22.96 2.30 -4.03
N HIS A 166 21.63 2.52 -3.85
CA HIS A 166 20.86 3.64 -4.40
C HIS A 166 20.13 4.39 -3.27
N PRO A 167 20.89 4.96 -2.30
CA PRO A 167 20.31 5.55 -1.09
C PRO A 167 19.54 6.85 -1.34
N GLU A 168 19.68 7.42 -2.53
CA GLU A 168 18.97 8.62 -2.97
C GLU A 168 17.60 8.34 -3.61
N GLU A 169 17.18 7.07 -3.64
CA GLU A 169 15.93 6.66 -4.31
C GLU A 169 15.11 5.70 -3.47
N ILE A 170 13.79 5.85 -3.56
CA ILE A 170 12.81 4.82 -3.15
C ILE A 170 12.01 4.45 -4.38
N PHE A 171 11.80 3.17 -4.60
CA PHE A 171 10.95 2.70 -5.69
C PHE A 171 9.57 2.30 -5.18
N ALA A 172 8.54 2.67 -5.95
CA ALA A 172 7.16 2.28 -5.71
C ALA A 172 6.57 1.64 -6.96
N VAL A 173 5.77 0.61 -6.77
CA VAL A 173 5.08 -0.09 -7.86
C VAL A 173 3.72 -0.51 -7.40
N ARG A 174 2.72 -0.54 -8.30
CA ARG A 174 1.42 -1.13 -7.97
C ARG A 174 0.78 -1.91 -9.12
N LYS A 175 -0.05 -2.87 -8.75
CA LYS A 175 -1.06 -3.51 -9.60
C LYS A 175 -2.25 -3.90 -8.72
N ASP A 176 -3.43 -3.36 -9.04
CA ASP A 176 -4.73 -3.64 -8.38
C ASP A 176 -4.81 -3.37 -6.86
N CYS A 177 -3.72 -2.86 -6.25
CA CYS A 177 -3.67 -2.39 -4.87
C CYS A 177 -3.48 -0.86 -4.84
N PRO A 178 -4.07 -0.10 -3.91
CA PRO A 178 -3.90 1.34 -3.85
C PRO A 178 -2.47 1.71 -3.43
N LEU A 179 -1.88 2.65 -4.16
CA LEU A 179 -0.61 3.30 -3.81
C LEU A 179 -0.58 4.68 -4.46
N ILE A 180 -0.16 5.67 -3.69
CA ILE A 180 0.06 7.04 -4.13
C ILE A 180 1.47 7.47 -3.80
N VAL A 181 1.95 8.45 -4.52
CA VAL A 181 3.18 9.18 -4.22
C VAL A 181 2.90 10.66 -4.19
N GLY A 182 3.70 11.40 -3.44
CA GLY A 182 3.59 12.85 -3.35
C GLY A 182 4.92 13.49 -3.02
N THR A 183 5.04 14.78 -3.29
CA THR A 183 6.24 15.56 -2.97
C THR A 183 5.88 16.86 -2.27
N SER A 184 6.81 17.37 -1.49
CA SER A 184 6.71 18.67 -0.82
C SER A 184 8.13 19.25 -0.64
N SER A 185 8.24 20.46 -0.07
CA SER A 185 9.54 21.03 0.30
C SER A 185 10.35 20.22 1.31
N GLU A 186 9.68 19.28 1.99
CA GLU A 186 10.26 18.44 3.05
C GLU A 186 10.76 17.08 2.55
N GLY A 187 10.38 16.70 1.31
CA GLY A 187 10.76 15.43 0.69
C GLY A 187 9.63 14.79 -0.09
N SER A 188 9.86 13.56 -0.54
CA SER A 188 8.91 12.74 -1.29
C SER A 188 8.38 11.57 -0.44
N PHE A 189 7.13 11.19 -0.71
CA PHE A 189 6.34 10.27 0.10
C PHE A 189 5.72 9.16 -0.73
N ILE A 190 5.68 7.96 -0.18
CA ILE A 190 4.83 6.87 -0.65
C ILE A 190 3.77 6.60 0.42
N ALA A 191 2.53 6.38 0.03
CA ALA A 191 1.48 5.95 0.95
C ALA A 191 0.48 5.03 0.26
N SER A 192 -0.02 4.03 0.96
CA SER A 192 -1.13 3.20 0.46
C SER A 192 -2.50 3.86 0.62
N ASP A 193 -2.56 5.01 1.32
CA ASP A 193 -3.75 5.85 1.43
C ASP A 193 -3.36 7.29 1.75
N VAL A 194 -4.15 8.22 1.25
CA VAL A 194 -3.96 9.68 1.34
C VAL A 194 -3.76 10.19 2.80
N PRO A 195 -4.52 9.72 3.80
CA PRO A 195 -4.37 10.20 5.19
C PRO A 195 -2.96 10.16 5.75
N ALA A 196 -2.12 9.23 5.27
CA ALA A 196 -0.75 9.08 5.75
C ALA A 196 0.18 10.23 5.32
N SER A 197 -0.12 10.91 4.20
CA SER A 197 0.69 11.99 3.64
C SER A 197 0.09 13.40 3.77
N LEU A 198 -1.18 13.53 4.15
CA LEU A 198 -1.91 14.81 4.19
C LEU A 198 -1.26 15.92 5.02
N LYS A 199 -0.52 15.55 6.07
CA LYS A 199 0.22 16.52 6.89
C LYS A 199 1.36 17.21 6.12
N TYR A 200 1.94 16.49 5.16
CA TYR A 200 3.16 16.89 4.45
C TYR A 200 2.86 17.41 3.04
N THR A 201 1.90 16.82 2.35
CA THR A 201 1.52 17.23 1.01
C THR A 201 0.04 16.95 0.72
N ARG A 202 -0.55 17.84 -0.09
CA ARG A 202 -1.88 17.67 -0.70
C ARG A 202 -1.79 17.40 -2.20
N GLU A 203 -0.59 17.52 -2.77
CA GLU A 203 -0.33 17.20 -4.17
C GLU A 203 0.11 15.74 -4.25
N VAL A 204 -0.77 14.88 -4.78
CA VAL A 204 -0.53 13.45 -4.88
C VAL A 204 -0.64 12.97 -6.31
N TYR A 205 0.13 11.96 -6.65
CA TYR A 205 0.05 11.26 -7.92
C TYR A 205 -0.49 9.86 -7.65
N TYR A 206 -1.54 9.50 -8.36
CA TYR A 206 -2.04 8.12 -8.38
C TYR A 206 -1.21 7.30 -9.35
N ILE A 207 -0.59 6.24 -8.84
CA ILE A 207 0.18 5.30 -9.66
C ILE A 207 -0.83 4.41 -10.40
N ASP A 208 -0.69 4.24 -11.71
CA ASP A 208 -1.50 3.31 -12.47
C ASP A 208 -0.93 1.88 -12.42
N ASN A 209 -1.70 0.90 -12.89
CA ASN A 209 -1.28 -0.49 -12.83
C ASN A 209 0.01 -0.72 -13.65
N GLN A 210 0.98 -1.38 -13.03
CA GLN A 210 2.27 -1.72 -13.63
C GLN A 210 3.18 -0.51 -13.94
N GLU A 211 2.91 0.65 -13.38
CA GLU A 211 3.88 1.74 -13.39
C GLU A 211 4.89 1.53 -12.27
N VAL A 212 6.14 1.86 -12.57
CA VAL A 212 7.26 1.94 -11.63
C VAL A 212 7.56 3.40 -11.37
N VAL A 213 7.68 3.76 -10.10
CA VAL A 213 7.98 5.12 -9.69
C VAL A 213 9.31 5.13 -8.95
N ALA A 214 10.23 5.99 -9.36
CA ALA A 214 11.45 6.32 -8.64
C ALA A 214 11.26 7.68 -7.95
N LEU A 215 11.34 7.69 -6.61
CA LEU A 215 11.22 8.89 -5.80
C LEU A 215 12.62 9.30 -5.32
N LYS A 216 12.96 10.55 -5.56
CA LYS A 216 14.12 11.24 -4.98
C LYS A 216 13.65 12.34 -4.02
N ASP A 217 14.59 13.04 -3.38
CA ASP A 217 14.25 14.23 -2.62
C ASP A 217 13.66 15.29 -3.57
N ASN A 218 12.36 15.58 -3.40
CA ASN A 218 11.56 16.53 -4.20
C ASN A 218 11.38 16.20 -5.69
N GLU A 219 11.76 15.02 -6.17
CA GLU A 219 11.59 14.59 -7.55
C GLU A 219 10.88 13.24 -7.63
N ILE A 220 10.00 13.08 -8.63
CA ILE A 220 9.27 11.84 -8.88
C ILE A 220 9.33 11.54 -10.37
N HIS A 221 9.84 10.37 -10.71
CA HIS A 221 9.92 9.85 -12.07
C HIS A 221 9.03 8.63 -12.22
N PHE A 222 8.23 8.60 -13.27
CA PHE A 222 7.33 7.49 -13.57
C PHE A 222 7.80 6.75 -14.81
N TYR A 223 7.74 5.43 -14.77
CA TYR A 223 8.16 4.56 -15.86
C TYR A 223 7.10 3.49 -16.13
N THR A 224 6.98 3.10 -17.40
CA THR A 224 6.24 1.88 -17.76
C THR A 224 7.06 0.64 -17.40
N VAL A 225 6.45 -0.55 -17.54
CA VAL A 225 7.19 -1.84 -17.42
C VAL A 225 8.25 -2.04 -18.50
N ASP A 226 8.18 -1.29 -19.58
CA ASP A 226 9.16 -1.29 -20.68
C ASP A 226 10.24 -0.21 -20.48
N GLU A 227 10.31 0.37 -19.25
CA GLU A 227 11.29 1.38 -18.83
C GLU A 227 11.18 2.72 -19.57
N GLU A 228 10.05 3.00 -20.22
CA GLU A 228 9.80 4.28 -20.85
C GLU A 228 9.32 5.30 -19.79
N GLU A 229 9.98 6.45 -19.73
CA GLU A 229 9.59 7.52 -18.81
C GLU A 229 8.29 8.20 -19.27
N ILE A 230 7.35 8.37 -18.33
CA ILE A 230 6.05 9.00 -18.56
C ILE A 230 5.87 10.21 -17.67
N GLN A 231 5.16 11.21 -18.17
CA GLN A 231 4.84 12.42 -17.42
C GLN A 231 3.45 12.32 -16.80
N LYS A 232 3.34 12.66 -15.53
CA LYS A 232 2.07 12.73 -14.81
C LYS A 232 1.87 14.09 -14.17
N THR A 233 0.62 14.46 -13.99
CA THR A 233 0.23 15.66 -13.26
C THR A 233 -0.32 15.27 -11.89
N PRO A 234 0.03 16.02 -10.83
CA PRO A 234 -0.52 15.76 -9.50
C PRO A 234 -2.01 16.07 -9.44
N SER A 235 -2.69 15.39 -8.55
CA SER A 235 -4.07 15.68 -8.15
C SER A 235 -4.04 16.38 -6.80
N HIS A 236 -4.77 17.52 -6.71
CA HIS A 236 -4.92 18.20 -5.43
C HIS A 236 -5.97 17.49 -4.55
N VAL A 237 -5.64 17.28 -3.28
CA VAL A 237 -6.55 16.66 -2.31
C VAL A 237 -7.11 17.71 -1.38
N ASP A 238 -8.40 18.04 -1.57
CA ASP A 238 -9.14 19.02 -0.76
C ASP A 238 -9.71 18.46 0.56
N TRP A 239 -9.33 17.24 0.93
CA TRP A 239 -9.88 16.61 2.13
C TRP A 239 -9.51 17.39 3.39
N ASP A 240 -10.49 17.58 4.26
CA ASP A 240 -10.24 18.09 5.59
C ASP A 240 -9.52 17.02 6.42
N ALA A 241 -8.31 17.33 6.87
CA ALA A 241 -7.51 16.43 7.70
C ALA A 241 -8.24 16.05 9.02
N GLU A 242 -9.11 16.95 9.55
CA GLU A 242 -9.94 16.65 10.73
C GLU A 242 -11.08 15.68 10.38
N ALA A 243 -11.66 15.78 9.17
CA ALA A 243 -12.69 14.87 8.71
C ALA A 243 -12.16 13.43 8.55
N VAL A 244 -10.89 13.26 8.20
CA VAL A 244 -10.22 11.95 8.10
C VAL A 244 -9.79 11.43 9.48
N ALA A 245 -9.60 12.29 10.48
CA ALA A 245 -9.31 11.91 11.86
C ALA A 245 -10.55 11.36 12.57
N LYS A 246 -10.37 10.88 13.80
CA LYS A 246 -11.49 10.35 14.63
C LYS A 246 -12.58 11.39 14.94
N GLY A 247 -12.33 12.69 14.75
CA GLY A 247 -13.33 13.75 14.94
C GLY A 247 -13.92 13.81 16.35
N GLY A 248 -13.12 13.51 17.39
CA GLY A 248 -13.57 13.47 18.80
C GLY A 248 -14.18 12.14 19.23
N TYR A 249 -14.34 11.17 18.36
CA TYR A 249 -14.82 9.83 18.72
C TYR A 249 -13.67 8.96 19.27
N GLU A 250 -13.97 8.08 20.22
CA GLU A 250 -12.98 7.16 20.80
C GLU A 250 -12.47 6.16 19.76
N HIS A 251 -13.36 5.68 18.86
CA HIS A 251 -13.07 4.68 17.84
C HIS A 251 -13.54 5.13 16.46
N PHE A 252 -12.81 4.76 15.39
CA PHE A 252 -13.22 5.01 14.00
C PHE A 252 -14.58 4.39 13.68
N MET A 253 -14.84 3.16 14.11
CA MET A 253 -16.13 2.50 13.90
C MET A 253 -17.30 3.31 14.51
N LEU A 254 -17.10 3.90 15.68
CA LEU A 254 -18.12 4.75 16.31
C LEU A 254 -18.39 5.99 15.46
N LYS A 255 -17.33 6.66 14.97
CA LYS A 255 -17.46 7.77 14.03
C LYS A 255 -18.22 7.34 12.77
N GLU A 256 -17.85 6.23 12.15
CA GLU A 256 -18.49 5.71 10.93
C GLU A 256 -19.98 5.41 11.14
N ILE A 257 -20.36 4.88 12.31
CA ILE A 257 -21.78 4.67 12.66
C ILE A 257 -22.55 6.00 12.63
N TYR A 258 -21.97 7.06 13.19
CA TYR A 258 -22.62 8.38 13.21
C TYR A 258 -22.54 9.09 11.82
N ASP A 259 -21.55 8.77 11.01
CA ASP A 259 -21.43 9.29 9.64
C ASP A 259 -22.40 8.63 8.64
N GLN A 260 -22.96 7.44 8.95
CA GLN A 260 -23.83 6.69 8.03
C GLN A 260 -24.99 7.51 7.43
N PRO A 261 -25.76 8.30 8.21
CA PRO A 261 -26.87 9.05 7.62
C PRO A 261 -26.42 10.01 6.52
N ARG A 262 -25.25 10.65 6.70
CA ARG A 262 -24.65 11.54 5.70
C ARG A 262 -24.12 10.76 4.51
N ALA A 263 -23.34 9.70 4.75
CA ALA A 263 -22.73 8.87 3.70
C ALA A 263 -23.80 8.20 2.81
N VAL A 264 -24.89 7.68 3.41
CA VAL A 264 -26.00 7.08 2.66
C VAL A 264 -26.69 8.16 1.80
N ARG A 265 -26.95 9.34 2.36
CA ARG A 265 -27.59 10.44 1.62
C ARG A 265 -26.74 10.87 0.43
N GLU A 266 -25.46 11.18 0.64
CA GLU A 266 -24.53 11.61 -0.41
C GLU A 266 -24.38 10.55 -1.51
N THR A 267 -24.36 9.25 -1.15
CA THR A 267 -24.31 8.17 -2.13
C THR A 267 -25.62 8.09 -2.95
N PHE A 268 -26.77 8.21 -2.29
CA PHE A 268 -28.06 8.09 -2.92
C PHE A 268 -28.35 9.30 -3.81
N GLU A 269 -28.16 10.53 -3.30
CA GLU A 269 -28.45 11.78 -4.04
C GLU A 269 -27.63 11.89 -5.32
N LYS A 270 -26.39 11.39 -5.32
CA LYS A 270 -25.52 11.38 -6.50
C LYS A 270 -26.09 10.57 -7.68
N HIS A 271 -26.89 9.55 -7.38
CA HIS A 271 -27.46 8.64 -8.38
C HIS A 271 -28.97 8.81 -8.58
N MET A 272 -29.55 9.90 -8.02
CA MET A 272 -30.96 10.22 -8.21
C MET A 272 -31.11 11.42 -9.15
N LYS A 273 -31.88 11.24 -10.22
CA LYS A 273 -32.21 12.30 -11.17
C LYS A 273 -33.69 12.22 -11.53
N ASP A 274 -34.41 13.30 -11.33
CA ASP A 274 -35.84 13.42 -11.63
C ASP A 274 -36.70 12.29 -11.04
N GLY A 275 -36.32 11.79 -9.84
CA GLY A 275 -37.03 10.69 -9.15
C GLY A 275 -36.68 9.28 -9.62
N ASN A 276 -35.77 9.13 -10.58
CA ASN A 276 -35.27 7.87 -11.07
C ASN A 276 -33.82 7.64 -10.61
N VAL A 277 -33.41 6.36 -10.54
CA VAL A 277 -32.02 5.96 -10.27
C VAL A 277 -31.27 5.96 -11.59
N GLU A 278 -30.22 6.80 -11.70
CA GLU A 278 -29.31 6.83 -12.84
C GLU A 278 -27.88 6.53 -12.37
N ILE A 279 -27.30 5.46 -12.87
CA ILE A 279 -25.90 5.06 -12.63
C ILE A 279 -25.19 5.04 -13.97
N GLU A 280 -24.57 6.18 -14.34
CA GLU A 280 -23.93 6.35 -15.65
C GLU A 280 -22.83 5.32 -15.89
N GLU A 281 -22.11 4.92 -14.83
CA GLU A 281 -21.02 3.95 -14.90
C GLU A 281 -21.50 2.54 -15.26
N LEU A 282 -22.78 2.22 -15.03
CA LEU A 282 -23.34 0.89 -15.31
C LEU A 282 -23.38 0.57 -16.81
N ARG A 283 -23.50 1.60 -17.66
CA ARG A 283 -23.52 1.49 -19.14
C ARG A 283 -24.49 0.42 -19.67
N MET A 284 -25.61 0.22 -18.99
CA MET A 284 -26.66 -0.71 -19.36
C MET A 284 -27.96 0.05 -19.62
N THR A 285 -28.70 -0.40 -20.62
CA THR A 285 -30.05 0.09 -20.87
C THR A 285 -31.07 -0.56 -19.94
N ASP A 286 -32.21 0.08 -19.76
CA ASP A 286 -33.33 -0.48 -18.97
C ASP A 286 -33.79 -1.87 -19.50
N GLU A 287 -33.72 -2.10 -20.81
CA GLU A 287 -34.06 -3.39 -21.38
C GLU A 287 -33.04 -4.48 -21.02
N GLU A 288 -31.77 -4.15 -20.98
CA GLU A 288 -30.71 -5.07 -20.55
C GLU A 288 -30.83 -5.40 -19.07
N ILE A 289 -31.10 -4.38 -18.23
CA ILE A 289 -31.32 -4.57 -16.80
C ILE A 289 -32.51 -5.50 -16.56
N ARG A 290 -33.63 -5.30 -17.26
CA ARG A 290 -34.85 -6.15 -17.12
C ARG A 290 -34.64 -7.58 -17.61
N LYS A 291 -33.66 -7.85 -18.43
CA LYS A 291 -33.29 -9.20 -18.91
C LYS A 291 -32.37 -9.95 -17.97
N LEU A 292 -31.86 -9.30 -16.91
CA LEU A 292 -31.01 -9.95 -15.93
C LEU A 292 -31.81 -11.03 -15.19
N SER A 293 -31.35 -12.27 -15.29
CA SER A 293 -31.94 -13.42 -14.58
C SER A 293 -31.17 -13.77 -13.30
N ARG A 294 -29.97 -13.20 -13.12
CA ARG A 294 -29.12 -13.48 -11.96
C ARG A 294 -28.14 -12.33 -11.70
N ILE A 295 -27.95 -12.01 -10.41
CA ILE A 295 -26.95 -11.08 -9.92
C ILE A 295 -26.06 -11.84 -8.92
N HIS A 296 -24.75 -11.74 -9.07
CA HIS A 296 -23.78 -12.26 -8.12
C HIS A 296 -23.15 -11.09 -7.35
N ILE A 297 -23.28 -11.12 -6.02
CA ILE A 297 -22.67 -10.13 -5.12
C ILE A 297 -21.52 -10.82 -4.40
N VAL A 298 -20.29 -10.31 -4.62
CA VAL A 298 -19.07 -10.81 -3.98
C VAL A 298 -18.50 -9.71 -3.10
N ALA A 299 -18.46 -9.96 -1.81
CA ALA A 299 -18.00 -8.98 -0.83
C ALA A 299 -17.59 -9.65 0.49
N CYS A 300 -16.94 -8.91 1.37
CA CYS A 300 -16.63 -9.31 2.74
C CYS A 300 -17.01 -8.20 3.73
N GLY A 301 -17.03 -8.51 5.03
CA GLY A 301 -17.35 -7.55 6.08
C GLY A 301 -18.75 -6.96 5.95
N THR A 302 -18.90 -5.67 6.22
CA THR A 302 -20.18 -4.95 6.16
C THR A 302 -20.77 -4.89 4.75
N ALA A 303 -19.94 -4.86 3.70
CA ALA A 303 -20.40 -4.93 2.31
C ALA A 303 -21.08 -6.27 1.99
N TYR A 304 -20.57 -7.39 2.54
CA TYR A 304 -21.24 -8.69 2.44
C TYR A 304 -22.64 -8.68 3.09
N HIS A 305 -22.76 -8.09 4.29
CA HIS A 305 -24.05 -7.97 4.97
C HIS A 305 -25.04 -7.08 4.21
N ALA A 306 -24.56 -6.01 3.59
CA ALA A 306 -25.36 -5.19 2.68
C ALA A 306 -25.85 -6.01 1.48
N GLY A 307 -24.97 -6.83 0.87
CA GLY A 307 -25.33 -7.75 -0.20
C GLY A 307 -26.36 -8.80 0.21
N MET A 308 -26.27 -9.35 1.43
CA MET A 308 -27.28 -10.25 1.98
C MET A 308 -28.65 -9.57 2.11
N THR A 309 -28.69 -8.32 2.58
CA THR A 309 -29.94 -7.55 2.67
C THR A 309 -30.49 -7.28 1.27
N ALA A 310 -29.64 -6.87 0.33
CA ALA A 310 -30.03 -6.62 -1.06
C ALA A 310 -30.65 -7.89 -1.72
N LYS A 311 -30.13 -9.09 -1.40
CA LYS A 311 -30.68 -10.34 -1.90
C LYS A 311 -32.17 -10.46 -1.57
N TYR A 312 -32.57 -10.26 -0.31
CA TYR A 312 -33.97 -10.35 0.09
C TYR A 312 -34.85 -9.34 -0.62
N VAL A 313 -34.36 -8.13 -0.88
CA VAL A 313 -35.11 -7.08 -1.58
C VAL A 313 -35.24 -7.39 -3.07
N ILE A 314 -34.21 -7.96 -3.70
CA ILE A 314 -34.21 -8.27 -5.15
C ILE A 314 -35.05 -9.53 -5.45
N GLU A 315 -35.08 -10.50 -4.53
CA GLU A 315 -35.80 -11.76 -4.70
C GLU A 315 -37.28 -11.68 -4.24
N SER A 316 -37.73 -10.59 -3.59
CA SER A 316 -39.13 -10.36 -3.17
C SER A 316 -39.95 -9.77 -4.31
#